data_7bf319c8ca636bfccd59eab2209f9812
#
_entry.id   7bf319c8ca636bfccd59eab2209f9812
#
_cell.length_a   1.000
_cell.length_b   1.000
_cell.length_c   1.000
_cell.angle_alpha   90.00
_cell.angle_beta   90.00
_cell.angle_gamma   90.00
#
_symmetry.space_group_name_H-M   'P 1'
#
loop_
_entity.id
_entity.type
_entity.pdbx_description
1 polymer ?
#
loop_
_entity_poly.entity_id
_entity_poly.type
_entity_poly.pdbx_seq_one_letter_code
_entity_poly.pdbx_strand_id
1 'polypeptide(L)'
;MSDKVLAKVAGREITEAEFHAYLQGIPREQQAYAMNPQYRDQYLDQLIALHMFAQLGEDEKLDESEEYTKILESAKRDILAQLAMRDTLKKVQVSEEELKDYYEANQKKFEKGATVSAKHILVEQEEQCKDILAQIESGAKTFEDAAQEFSTCPSKAKGGDLGEFGRGQMVKEFEDAAFDAEIGQVVGPVKTQFGHHLIKVEKKNESSTASFDEVRGQIYQQLMAEKQNDAYTTKVNELKEKYLEK
;
A
#
# COMPACT_ATOMS: atom_id res chain seq x y z
N MET A 1 20.18 -35.23 -7.79
CA MET A 1 18.91 -35.99 -7.85
C MET A 1 18.37 -35.76 -9.24
N SER A 2 18.05 -36.82 -10.00
CA SER A 2 17.41 -36.65 -11.30
C SER A 2 16.04 -36.04 -11.08
N ASP A 3 15.75 -34.97 -11.83
CA ASP A 3 14.45 -34.33 -11.78
C ASP A 3 13.37 -35.30 -12.26
N LYS A 4 12.21 -35.32 -11.59
CA LYS A 4 11.15 -36.27 -11.90
C LYS A 4 10.55 -35.95 -13.29
N VAL A 5 10.59 -36.91 -14.20
CA VAL A 5 9.94 -36.82 -15.53
C VAL A 5 8.46 -37.00 -15.39
N LEU A 6 7.67 -36.04 -15.89
CA LEU A 6 6.21 -36.02 -15.88
C LEU A 6 5.61 -36.53 -17.20
N ALA A 7 6.23 -36.18 -18.32
CA ALA A 7 5.80 -36.57 -19.66
C ALA A 7 6.99 -36.57 -20.61
N LYS A 8 6.78 -37.12 -21.83
CA LYS A 8 7.74 -37.14 -22.95
C LYS A 8 7.04 -36.76 -24.26
N VAL A 9 7.55 -35.73 -24.94
CA VAL A 9 7.02 -35.27 -26.23
C VAL A 9 8.16 -35.24 -27.24
N ALA A 10 8.03 -35.95 -28.34
CA ALA A 10 9.06 -36.04 -29.40
C ALA A 10 10.48 -36.28 -28.89
N GLY A 11 10.63 -37.14 -27.86
CA GLY A 11 11.92 -37.46 -27.25
C GLY A 11 12.40 -36.46 -26.19
N ARG A 12 11.78 -35.30 -26.04
CA ARG A 12 12.06 -34.31 -24.97
C ARG A 12 11.33 -34.66 -23.68
N GLU A 13 11.99 -34.60 -22.57
CA GLU A 13 11.40 -34.89 -21.26
C GLU A 13 10.86 -33.59 -20.66
N ILE A 14 9.60 -33.63 -20.22
CA ILE A 14 8.99 -32.55 -19.40
C ILE A 14 9.16 -32.93 -17.95
N THR A 15 9.89 -32.11 -17.20
CA THR A 15 10.24 -32.41 -15.81
C THR A 15 9.38 -31.63 -14.82
N GLU A 16 9.42 -32.05 -13.53
CA GLU A 16 8.78 -31.33 -12.44
C GLU A 16 9.30 -29.88 -12.34
N ALA A 17 10.61 -29.65 -12.51
CA ALA A 17 11.19 -28.31 -12.48
C ALA A 17 10.68 -27.42 -13.62
N GLU A 18 10.57 -27.98 -14.82
CA GLU A 18 10.03 -27.26 -15.98
C GLU A 18 8.54 -26.94 -15.78
N PHE A 19 7.77 -27.88 -15.26
CA PHE A 19 6.38 -27.63 -14.93
C PHE A 19 6.22 -26.52 -13.88
N HIS A 20 7.04 -26.52 -12.82
CA HIS A 20 7.05 -25.43 -11.86
C HIS A 20 7.41 -24.08 -12.49
N ALA A 21 8.40 -24.04 -13.38
CA ALA A 21 8.75 -22.82 -14.11
C ALA A 21 7.60 -22.31 -14.98
N TYR A 22 6.91 -23.21 -15.66
CA TYR A 22 5.69 -22.89 -16.43
C TYR A 22 4.62 -22.27 -15.54
N LEU A 23 4.34 -22.86 -14.38
CA LEU A 23 3.36 -22.33 -13.42
C LEU A 23 3.72 -20.93 -12.89
N GLN A 24 4.99 -20.61 -12.76
CA GLN A 24 5.43 -19.26 -12.37
C GLN A 24 5.23 -18.22 -13.48
N GLY A 25 5.17 -18.65 -14.74
CA GLY A 25 4.95 -17.79 -15.90
C GLY A 25 3.49 -17.44 -16.18
N ILE A 26 2.52 -18.17 -15.62
CA ILE A 26 1.10 -17.89 -15.81
C ILE A 26 0.63 -16.71 -14.95
N PRO A 27 -0.50 -16.01 -15.28
CA PRO A 27 -1.03 -14.91 -14.50
C PRO A 27 -1.25 -15.26 -13.02
N ARG A 28 -0.94 -14.34 -12.11
CA ARG A 28 -1.02 -14.55 -10.65
C ARG A 28 -2.37 -15.09 -10.18
N GLU A 29 -3.45 -14.65 -10.79
CA GLU A 29 -4.82 -15.10 -10.48
C GLU A 29 -5.00 -16.59 -10.74
N GLN A 30 -4.32 -17.12 -11.78
CA GLN A 30 -4.37 -18.52 -12.15
C GLN A 30 -3.37 -19.39 -11.36
N GLN A 31 -2.30 -18.81 -10.84
CA GLN A 31 -1.29 -19.55 -10.06
C GLN A 31 -1.90 -20.25 -8.84
N ALA A 32 -2.84 -19.59 -8.13
CA ALA A 32 -3.52 -20.16 -6.99
C ALA A 32 -4.33 -21.42 -7.35
N TYR A 33 -4.96 -21.43 -8.53
CA TYR A 33 -5.67 -22.60 -9.05
C TYR A 33 -4.70 -23.70 -9.50
N ALA A 34 -3.62 -23.33 -10.17
CA ALA A 34 -2.60 -24.26 -10.66
C ALA A 34 -1.86 -25.02 -9.54
N MET A 35 -1.77 -24.41 -8.34
CA MET A 35 -1.22 -25.06 -7.14
C MET A 35 -2.18 -26.08 -6.50
N ASN A 36 -3.46 -26.07 -6.87
CA ASN A 36 -4.43 -27.05 -6.38
C ASN A 36 -4.25 -28.39 -7.11
N PRO A 37 -4.05 -29.51 -6.38
CA PRO A 37 -3.89 -30.84 -6.98
C PRO A 37 -5.00 -31.22 -7.98
N GLN A 38 -6.21 -30.75 -7.77
CA GLN A 38 -7.36 -31.02 -8.63
C GLN A 38 -7.20 -30.47 -10.06
N TYR A 39 -6.47 -29.37 -10.24
CA TYR A 39 -6.26 -28.72 -11.54
C TYR A 39 -4.86 -28.95 -12.11
N ARG A 40 -3.98 -29.59 -11.34
CA ARG A 40 -2.59 -29.82 -11.72
C ARG A 40 -2.45 -30.54 -13.07
N ASP A 41 -3.24 -31.56 -13.28
CA ASP A 41 -3.19 -32.34 -14.51
C ASP A 41 -3.63 -31.52 -15.74
N GLN A 42 -4.62 -30.64 -15.56
CA GLN A 42 -5.04 -29.72 -16.62
C GLN A 42 -3.92 -28.77 -17.06
N TYR A 43 -3.13 -28.22 -16.10
CA TYR A 43 -1.99 -27.35 -16.42
C TYR A 43 -0.82 -28.14 -17.01
N LEU A 44 -0.64 -29.39 -16.59
CA LEU A 44 0.36 -30.27 -17.20
C LEU A 44 -0.01 -30.58 -18.65
N ASP A 45 -1.29 -30.88 -18.96
CA ASP A 45 -1.77 -31.09 -20.31
C ASP A 45 -1.55 -29.84 -21.20
N GLN A 46 -1.73 -28.64 -20.66
CA GLN A 46 -1.42 -27.41 -21.39
C GLN A 46 0.06 -27.28 -21.70
N LEU A 47 0.96 -27.61 -20.77
CA LEU A 47 2.39 -27.62 -21.02
C LEU A 47 2.76 -28.69 -22.09
N ILE A 48 2.19 -29.88 -21.98
CA ILE A 48 2.38 -30.93 -22.98
C ILE A 48 1.92 -30.45 -24.37
N ALA A 49 0.74 -29.82 -24.46
CA ALA A 49 0.24 -29.26 -25.71
C ALA A 49 1.17 -28.20 -26.29
N LEU A 50 1.74 -27.32 -25.43
CA LEU A 50 2.73 -26.34 -25.86
C LEU A 50 3.95 -27.01 -26.50
N HIS A 51 4.49 -28.09 -25.90
CA HIS A 51 5.60 -28.83 -26.47
C HIS A 51 5.23 -29.54 -27.79
N MET A 52 4.00 -30.05 -27.93
CA MET A 52 3.54 -30.64 -29.18
C MET A 52 3.43 -29.58 -30.28
N PHE A 53 2.91 -28.38 -29.99
CA PHE A 53 2.88 -27.29 -30.98
C PHE A 53 4.27 -26.76 -31.33
N ALA A 54 5.19 -26.73 -30.36
CA ALA A 54 6.57 -26.39 -30.66
C ALA A 54 7.23 -27.40 -31.62
N GLN A 55 6.99 -28.71 -31.42
CA GLN A 55 7.47 -29.75 -32.34
C GLN A 55 6.85 -29.63 -33.74
N LEU A 56 5.55 -29.37 -33.81
CA LEU A 56 4.87 -29.11 -35.10
C LEU A 56 5.53 -27.92 -35.83
N GLY A 57 5.86 -26.86 -35.11
CA GLY A 57 6.55 -25.70 -35.68
C GLY A 57 7.93 -26.05 -36.25
N GLU A 58 8.70 -26.91 -35.56
CA GLU A 58 9.98 -27.44 -36.08
C GLU A 58 9.77 -28.33 -37.33
N ASP A 59 8.79 -29.22 -37.30
CA ASP A 59 8.46 -30.11 -38.45
C ASP A 59 8.05 -29.32 -39.69
N GLU A 60 7.34 -28.18 -39.48
CA GLU A 60 6.92 -27.26 -40.54
C GLU A 60 7.98 -26.20 -40.89
N LYS A 61 9.15 -26.26 -40.26
CA LYS A 61 10.30 -25.34 -40.46
C LYS A 61 9.95 -23.86 -40.19
N LEU A 62 9.06 -23.60 -39.26
CA LEU A 62 8.69 -22.23 -38.88
C LEU A 62 9.88 -21.51 -38.22
N ASP A 63 10.81 -22.24 -37.63
CA ASP A 63 12.06 -21.75 -37.05
C ASP A 63 13.08 -21.22 -38.10
N GLU A 64 12.93 -21.60 -39.37
CA GLU A 64 13.69 -21.07 -40.50
C GLU A 64 13.05 -19.79 -41.10
N SER A 65 11.85 -19.39 -40.64
CA SER A 65 11.13 -18.25 -41.17
C SER A 65 11.74 -16.89 -40.80
N GLU A 66 11.56 -15.88 -41.66
CA GLU A 66 11.99 -14.52 -41.39
C GLU A 66 11.29 -13.92 -40.14
N GLU A 67 10.02 -14.29 -39.95
CA GLU A 67 9.21 -13.87 -38.80
C GLU A 67 9.83 -14.40 -37.48
N TYR A 68 10.11 -15.71 -37.42
CA TYR A 68 10.75 -16.33 -36.26
C TYR A 68 12.09 -15.65 -35.92
N THR A 69 12.94 -15.47 -36.95
CA THR A 69 14.25 -14.83 -36.77
C THR A 69 14.12 -13.41 -36.19
N LYS A 70 13.17 -12.61 -36.71
CA LYS A 70 12.92 -11.24 -36.20
C LYS A 70 12.44 -11.26 -34.74
N ILE A 71 11.52 -12.15 -34.40
CA ILE A 71 11.01 -12.29 -33.03
C ILE A 71 12.14 -12.71 -32.09
N LEU A 72 12.94 -13.71 -32.48
CA LEU A 72 14.04 -14.21 -31.68
C LEU A 72 15.12 -13.14 -31.41
N GLU A 73 15.53 -12.37 -32.44
CA GLU A 73 16.50 -11.30 -32.29
C GLU A 73 15.96 -10.15 -31.41
N SER A 74 14.68 -9.84 -31.50
CA SER A 74 14.04 -8.88 -30.59
C SER A 74 14.06 -9.39 -29.14
N ALA A 75 13.60 -10.61 -28.92
CA ALA A 75 13.58 -11.23 -27.59
C ALA A 75 14.97 -11.32 -26.97
N LYS A 76 15.98 -11.69 -27.75
CA LYS A 76 17.39 -11.74 -27.32
C LYS A 76 17.88 -10.37 -26.86
N ARG A 77 17.61 -9.31 -27.64
CA ARG A 77 17.98 -7.92 -27.28
C ARG A 77 17.29 -7.49 -25.99
N ASP A 78 16.01 -7.75 -25.87
CA ASP A 78 15.19 -7.34 -24.72
C ASP A 78 15.64 -8.07 -23.44
N ILE A 79 15.94 -9.36 -23.52
CA ILE A 79 16.49 -10.15 -22.41
C ILE A 79 17.84 -9.61 -21.98
N LEU A 80 18.74 -9.35 -22.93
CA LEU A 80 20.07 -8.79 -22.63
C LEU A 80 19.97 -7.42 -21.96
N ALA A 81 19.08 -6.55 -22.45
CA ALA A 81 18.85 -5.23 -21.88
C ALA A 81 18.33 -5.33 -20.43
N GLN A 82 17.33 -6.20 -20.19
CA GLN A 82 16.78 -6.44 -18.85
C GLN A 82 17.83 -7.00 -17.88
N LEU A 83 18.64 -7.96 -18.33
CA LEU A 83 19.70 -8.54 -17.52
C LEU A 83 20.76 -7.49 -17.15
N ALA A 84 21.22 -6.69 -18.11
CA ALA A 84 22.22 -5.64 -17.88
C ALA A 84 21.69 -4.54 -16.95
N MET A 85 20.43 -4.11 -17.12
CA MET A 85 19.77 -3.15 -16.26
C MET A 85 19.63 -3.69 -14.83
N ARG A 86 19.13 -4.91 -14.68
CA ARG A 86 19.02 -5.57 -13.37
C ARG A 86 20.37 -5.69 -12.67
N ASP A 87 21.43 -6.07 -13.39
CA ASP A 87 22.76 -6.21 -12.83
C ASP A 87 23.35 -4.84 -12.38
N THR A 88 23.02 -3.78 -13.10
CA THR A 88 23.37 -2.40 -12.71
C THR A 88 22.67 -2.00 -11.42
N LEU A 89 21.34 -2.20 -11.33
CA LEU A 89 20.55 -1.77 -10.18
C LEU A 89 20.79 -2.64 -8.93
N LYS A 90 21.13 -3.92 -9.11
CA LYS A 90 21.45 -4.82 -7.98
C LYS A 90 22.66 -4.37 -7.16
N LYS A 91 23.55 -3.54 -7.73
CA LYS A 91 24.74 -3.01 -7.05
C LYS A 91 24.41 -1.85 -6.12
N VAL A 92 23.21 -1.28 -6.24
CA VAL A 92 22.75 -0.18 -5.39
C VAL A 92 22.46 -0.70 -3.98
N GLN A 93 22.98 -0.02 -2.99
CA GLN A 93 22.78 -0.33 -1.58
C GLN A 93 22.50 0.95 -0.80
N VAL A 94 21.77 0.82 0.27
CA VAL A 94 21.52 1.88 1.26
C VAL A 94 22.08 1.38 2.58
N SER A 95 23.00 2.13 3.16
CA SER A 95 23.59 1.81 4.46
C SER A 95 22.73 2.29 5.62
N GLU A 96 22.96 1.71 6.80
CA GLU A 96 22.29 2.20 8.04
C GLU A 96 22.68 3.64 8.39
N GLU A 97 23.86 4.07 8.06
CA GLU A 97 24.33 5.44 8.26
C GLU A 97 23.51 6.41 7.41
N GLU A 98 23.34 6.13 6.12
CA GLU A 98 22.50 6.94 5.22
C GLU A 98 21.04 7.03 5.69
N LEU A 99 20.48 5.95 6.25
CA LEU A 99 19.13 5.97 6.80
C LEU A 99 19.02 6.93 7.99
N LYS A 100 19.99 6.90 8.89
CA LYS A 100 20.04 7.76 10.07
C LYS A 100 20.26 9.22 9.68
N ASP A 101 21.20 9.49 8.80
CA ASP A 101 21.49 10.84 8.29
C ASP A 101 20.23 11.44 7.63
N TYR A 102 19.52 10.64 6.83
CA TYR A 102 18.27 11.09 6.22
C TYR A 102 17.22 11.42 7.27
N TYR A 103 17.05 10.56 8.28
CA TYR A 103 16.10 10.79 9.36
C TYR A 103 16.43 12.07 10.12
N GLU A 104 17.69 12.27 10.52
CA GLU A 104 18.15 13.44 11.27
C GLU A 104 17.95 14.74 10.47
N ALA A 105 18.28 14.71 9.18
CA ALA A 105 18.11 15.85 8.29
C ALA A 105 16.64 16.17 7.97
N ASN A 106 15.72 15.23 8.16
CA ASN A 106 14.33 15.34 7.72
C ASN A 106 13.30 15.11 8.84
N GLN A 107 13.64 15.28 10.11
CA GLN A 107 12.76 15.01 11.27
C GLN A 107 11.37 15.63 11.13
N LYS A 108 11.27 16.83 10.56
CA LYS A 108 10.00 17.52 10.30
C LYS A 108 9.02 16.72 9.40
N LYS A 109 9.53 15.88 8.50
CA LYS A 109 8.68 15.04 7.65
C LYS A 109 8.03 13.90 8.41
N PHE A 110 8.54 13.59 9.59
CA PHE A 110 8.10 12.50 10.44
C PHE A 110 7.32 12.99 11.67
N GLU A 111 7.02 14.29 11.72
CA GLU A 111 6.17 14.85 12.77
C GLU A 111 4.74 14.35 12.60
N LYS A 112 4.20 13.78 13.67
CA LYS A 112 2.80 13.44 13.84
C LYS A 112 2.16 14.60 14.59
N GLY A 113 1.20 15.29 13.98
CA GLY A 113 0.44 16.34 14.64
C GLY A 113 -0.29 15.82 15.88
N ALA A 114 -0.63 16.71 16.79
CA ALA A 114 -1.50 16.37 17.90
C ALA A 114 -2.87 15.89 17.38
N THR A 115 -3.45 14.88 18.05
CA THR A 115 -4.77 14.37 17.74
C THR A 115 -5.63 14.27 19.00
N VAL A 116 -6.95 14.31 18.82
CA VAL A 116 -7.92 14.09 19.88
C VAL A 116 -8.93 13.03 19.44
N SER A 117 -9.35 12.18 20.38
CA SER A 117 -10.51 11.31 20.19
C SER A 117 -11.66 11.91 21.00
N ALA A 118 -12.81 12.16 20.34
CA ALA A 118 -13.92 12.83 20.98
C ALA A 118 -15.26 12.25 20.53
N LYS A 119 -16.25 12.43 21.42
CA LYS A 119 -17.68 12.25 21.15
C LYS A 119 -18.34 13.62 21.05
N HIS A 120 -19.42 13.71 20.28
CA HIS A 120 -20.20 14.93 20.22
C HIS A 120 -21.71 14.68 20.16
N ILE A 121 -22.47 15.72 20.56
CA ILE A 121 -23.90 15.83 20.37
C ILE A 121 -24.13 17.10 19.56
N LEU A 122 -24.87 17.01 18.46
CA LEU A 122 -25.22 18.14 17.62
C LEU A 122 -26.73 18.38 17.70
N VAL A 123 -27.12 19.62 18.00
CA VAL A 123 -28.52 20.07 17.99
C VAL A 123 -28.63 21.46 17.33
N GLU A 124 -29.82 21.81 16.88
CA GLU A 124 -30.03 23.07 16.17
C GLU A 124 -30.07 24.28 17.12
N GLN A 125 -30.68 24.11 18.32
CA GLN A 125 -30.93 25.19 19.26
C GLN A 125 -29.98 25.19 20.44
N GLU A 126 -29.48 26.37 20.80
CA GLU A 126 -28.58 26.55 21.92
C GLU A 126 -29.19 26.15 23.26
N GLU A 127 -30.47 26.51 23.49
CA GLU A 127 -31.17 26.18 24.73
C GLU A 127 -31.31 24.66 24.90
N GLN A 128 -31.64 23.94 23.83
CA GLN A 128 -31.68 22.48 23.87
C GLN A 128 -30.28 21.90 24.22
N CYS A 129 -29.23 22.49 23.67
CA CYS A 129 -27.86 22.07 23.98
C CYS A 129 -27.51 22.26 25.46
N LYS A 130 -27.94 23.39 26.08
CA LYS A 130 -27.78 23.67 27.51
C LYS A 130 -28.56 22.70 28.38
N ASP A 131 -29.82 22.39 28.01
CA ASP A 131 -30.67 21.44 28.74
C ASP A 131 -30.07 20.02 28.73
N ILE A 132 -29.52 19.61 27.61
CA ILE A 132 -28.80 18.31 27.49
C ILE A 132 -27.54 18.30 28.36
N LEU A 133 -26.76 19.37 28.33
CA LEU A 133 -25.56 19.51 29.20
C LEU A 133 -25.94 19.35 30.67
N ALA A 134 -27.00 20.07 31.14
CA ALA A 134 -27.46 19.96 32.52
C ALA A 134 -27.92 18.53 32.90
N GLN A 135 -28.55 17.79 31.98
CA GLN A 135 -28.92 16.38 32.20
C GLN A 135 -27.68 15.48 32.33
N ILE A 136 -26.64 15.74 31.55
CA ILE A 136 -25.39 14.99 31.61
C ILE A 136 -24.64 15.31 32.92
N GLU A 137 -24.51 16.60 33.27
CA GLU A 137 -23.83 17.05 34.48
C GLU A 137 -24.47 16.59 35.78
N SER A 138 -25.82 16.52 35.78
CA SER A 138 -26.58 15.99 36.93
C SER A 138 -26.54 14.45 37.05
N GLY A 139 -25.96 13.76 36.05
CA GLY A 139 -25.96 12.29 35.98
C GLY A 139 -27.32 11.67 35.60
N ALA A 140 -28.28 12.47 35.19
CA ALA A 140 -29.61 11.98 34.74
C ALA A 140 -29.49 11.16 33.43
N LYS A 141 -28.53 11.48 32.60
CA LYS A 141 -28.20 10.72 31.36
C LYS A 141 -26.70 10.56 31.19
N THR A 142 -26.27 9.48 30.55
CA THR A 142 -24.93 9.38 30.03
C THR A 142 -24.77 10.23 28.78
N PHE A 143 -23.53 10.58 28.42
CA PHE A 143 -23.26 11.33 27.18
C PHE A 143 -23.74 10.53 25.95
N GLU A 144 -23.52 9.23 25.95
CA GLU A 144 -23.87 8.30 24.89
C GLU A 144 -25.39 8.18 24.70
N ASP A 145 -26.15 8.06 25.80
CA ASP A 145 -27.62 8.03 25.75
C ASP A 145 -28.19 9.35 25.24
N ALA A 146 -27.65 10.47 25.70
CA ALA A 146 -28.05 11.80 25.24
C ALA A 146 -27.70 11.99 23.74
N ALA A 147 -26.55 11.46 23.28
CA ALA A 147 -26.20 11.50 21.85
C ALA A 147 -27.17 10.70 20.99
N GLN A 148 -27.55 9.50 21.43
CA GLN A 148 -28.49 8.64 20.70
C GLN A 148 -29.89 9.28 20.63
N GLU A 149 -30.36 9.92 21.70
CA GLU A 149 -31.67 10.48 21.80
C GLU A 149 -31.81 11.83 21.07
N PHE A 150 -30.84 12.72 21.25
CA PHE A 150 -31.01 14.13 20.87
C PHE A 150 -30.13 14.53 19.65
N SER A 151 -29.04 13.86 19.39
CA SER A 151 -28.12 14.30 18.32
C SER A 151 -28.73 14.15 16.94
N THR A 152 -28.58 15.16 16.11
CA THR A 152 -28.94 15.16 14.69
C THR A 152 -27.85 14.55 13.81
N CYS A 153 -26.64 14.36 14.36
CA CYS A 153 -25.52 13.79 13.62
C CYS A 153 -25.64 12.26 13.48
N PRO A 154 -25.25 11.67 12.33
CA PRO A 154 -25.22 10.21 12.14
C PRO A 154 -24.38 9.44 13.18
N SER A 155 -23.36 10.08 13.78
CA SER A 155 -22.54 9.49 14.85
C SER A 155 -23.35 9.10 16.10
N LYS A 156 -24.59 9.59 16.24
CA LYS A 156 -25.49 9.22 17.35
C LYS A 156 -25.66 7.71 17.52
N ALA A 157 -25.65 6.95 16.41
CA ALA A 157 -25.76 5.50 16.44
C ALA A 157 -24.62 4.81 17.19
N LYS A 158 -23.49 5.52 17.35
CA LYS A 158 -22.31 5.09 18.12
C LYS A 158 -22.10 5.93 19.38
N GLY A 159 -23.18 6.49 19.96
CA GLY A 159 -23.09 7.34 21.15
C GLY A 159 -22.34 8.66 20.91
N GLY A 160 -22.35 9.17 19.68
CA GLY A 160 -21.69 10.41 19.29
C GLY A 160 -20.21 10.29 18.90
N ASP A 161 -19.66 9.07 18.87
CA ASP A 161 -18.22 8.84 18.63
C ASP A 161 -17.80 9.30 17.21
N LEU A 162 -16.78 10.16 17.16
CA LEU A 162 -16.15 10.67 15.94
C LEU A 162 -14.81 9.98 15.64
N GLY A 163 -14.30 9.14 16.55
CA GLY A 163 -12.99 8.58 16.48
C GLY A 163 -11.88 9.62 16.73
N GLU A 164 -10.69 9.32 16.25
CA GLU A 164 -9.50 10.16 16.36
C GLU A 164 -9.39 11.11 15.16
N PHE A 165 -9.11 12.39 15.43
CA PHE A 165 -8.90 13.39 14.39
C PHE A 165 -7.78 14.36 14.77
N GLY A 166 -7.07 14.87 13.77
CA GLY A 166 -6.07 15.90 13.89
C GLY A 166 -6.59 17.29 13.52
N ARG A 167 -5.73 18.30 13.66
CA ARG A 167 -6.07 19.67 13.24
C ARG A 167 -6.30 19.74 11.72
N GLY A 168 -7.27 20.58 11.33
CA GLY A 168 -7.70 20.78 9.93
C GLY A 168 -8.70 19.76 9.42
N GLN A 169 -9.15 18.81 10.24
CA GLN A 169 -10.14 17.79 9.85
C GLN A 169 -11.58 18.16 10.24
N MET A 170 -11.74 19.08 11.19
CA MET A 170 -13.04 19.56 11.68
C MET A 170 -13.18 21.07 11.41
N VAL A 171 -14.41 21.59 11.54
CA VAL A 171 -14.59 23.05 11.49
C VAL A 171 -13.88 23.70 12.68
N LYS A 172 -13.33 24.88 12.43
CA LYS A 172 -12.39 25.56 13.35
C LYS A 172 -12.91 25.70 14.77
N GLU A 173 -14.14 26.11 14.94
CA GLU A 173 -14.75 26.34 16.24
C GLU A 173 -14.89 25.04 17.06
N PHE A 174 -15.24 23.95 16.38
CA PHE A 174 -15.31 22.62 16.99
C PHE A 174 -13.91 22.10 17.34
N GLU A 175 -12.99 22.23 16.41
CA GLU A 175 -11.59 21.80 16.58
C GLU A 175 -10.95 22.49 17.76
N ASP A 176 -11.02 23.84 17.82
CA ASP A 176 -10.43 24.63 18.90
C ASP A 176 -10.99 24.18 20.26
N ALA A 177 -12.32 24.04 20.35
CA ALA A 177 -12.98 23.59 21.58
C ALA A 177 -12.56 22.15 21.99
N ALA A 178 -12.44 21.24 21.03
CA ALA A 178 -12.02 19.87 21.33
C ALA A 178 -10.54 19.79 21.78
N PHE A 179 -9.65 20.55 21.13
CA PHE A 179 -8.23 20.55 21.49
C PHE A 179 -7.96 21.26 22.83
N ASP A 180 -8.77 22.25 23.21
CA ASP A 180 -8.63 22.98 24.47
C ASP A 180 -9.30 22.24 25.65
N ALA A 181 -10.36 21.45 25.44
CA ALA A 181 -11.09 20.75 26.49
C ALA A 181 -10.22 19.77 27.28
N GLU A 182 -10.50 19.57 28.54
CA GLU A 182 -9.87 18.51 29.35
C GLU A 182 -10.46 17.14 29.04
N ILE A 183 -9.65 16.09 29.19
CA ILE A 183 -10.10 14.71 28.98
C ILE A 183 -11.23 14.37 29.96
N GLY A 184 -12.34 13.83 29.44
CA GLY A 184 -13.52 13.45 30.22
C GLY A 184 -14.49 14.60 30.50
N GLN A 185 -14.10 15.85 30.32
CA GLN A 185 -14.98 17.02 30.48
C GLN A 185 -15.90 17.18 29.26
N VAL A 186 -17.15 17.52 29.50
CA VAL A 186 -18.09 17.94 28.46
C VAL A 186 -18.00 19.46 28.30
N VAL A 187 -17.69 19.92 27.09
CA VAL A 187 -17.63 21.34 26.76
C VAL A 187 -18.71 21.73 25.77
N GLY A 188 -19.23 22.92 25.89
CA GLY A 188 -20.26 23.48 25.04
C GLY A 188 -21.29 24.30 25.82
N PRO A 189 -22.26 24.90 25.13
CA PRO A 189 -22.54 24.83 23.69
C PRO A 189 -21.47 25.49 22.83
N VAL A 190 -20.92 24.73 21.86
CA VAL A 190 -20.00 25.25 20.84
C VAL A 190 -20.78 25.50 19.56
N LYS A 191 -20.86 26.76 19.13
CA LYS A 191 -21.58 27.14 17.91
C LYS A 191 -20.73 26.91 16.66
N THR A 192 -21.30 26.25 15.67
CA THR A 192 -20.72 26.08 14.33
C THR A 192 -21.77 26.39 13.25
N GLN A 193 -21.40 26.31 11.99
CA GLN A 193 -22.35 26.42 10.87
C GLN A 193 -23.41 25.30 10.84
N PHE A 194 -23.20 24.19 11.57
CA PHE A 194 -24.12 23.04 11.61
C PHE A 194 -25.09 23.11 12.79
N GLY A 195 -24.89 23.98 13.75
CA GLY A 195 -25.69 24.09 14.98
C GLY A 195 -24.82 24.24 16.21
N HIS A 196 -25.31 23.71 17.33
CA HIS A 196 -24.63 23.76 18.63
C HIS A 196 -24.19 22.39 19.07
N HIS A 197 -22.95 22.28 19.52
CA HIS A 197 -22.32 21.03 19.89
C HIS A 197 -22.02 20.96 21.39
N LEU A 198 -22.24 19.77 21.96
CA LEU A 198 -21.53 19.32 23.16
C LEU A 198 -20.42 18.38 22.73
N ILE A 199 -19.22 18.56 23.30
CA ILE A 199 -18.03 17.80 22.94
C ILE A 199 -17.47 17.19 24.21
N LYS A 200 -17.16 15.89 24.17
CA LYS A 200 -16.46 15.17 25.23
C LYS A 200 -15.21 14.54 24.67
N VAL A 201 -14.06 15.02 25.10
CA VAL A 201 -12.76 14.47 24.70
C VAL A 201 -12.46 13.25 25.55
N GLU A 202 -12.17 12.11 24.90
CA GLU A 202 -11.84 10.87 25.58
C GLU A 202 -10.33 10.62 25.65
N LYS A 203 -9.60 11.11 24.63
CA LYS A 203 -8.13 10.95 24.57
C LYS A 203 -7.50 12.11 23.83
N LYS A 204 -6.31 12.51 24.27
CA LYS A 204 -5.42 13.43 23.56
C LYS A 204 -4.08 12.76 23.32
N ASN A 205 -3.58 12.86 22.10
CA ASN A 205 -2.21 12.51 21.77
C ASN A 205 -1.47 13.80 21.42
N GLU A 206 -0.39 14.06 22.12
CA GLU A 206 0.46 15.20 21.81
C GLU A 206 1.17 15.00 20.47
N SER A 207 1.59 16.10 19.87
CA SER A 207 2.46 16.03 18.69
C SER A 207 3.75 15.30 19.05
N SER A 208 4.18 14.41 18.19
CA SER A 208 5.41 13.64 18.37
C SER A 208 6.12 13.49 17.04
N THR A 209 7.43 13.25 17.08
CA THR A 209 8.16 12.82 15.89
C THR A 209 8.21 11.30 15.91
N ALA A 210 7.81 10.67 14.82
CA ALA A 210 7.94 9.22 14.69
C ALA A 210 9.41 8.82 14.90
N SER A 211 9.66 7.80 15.68
CA SER A 211 11.03 7.31 15.92
C SER A 211 11.67 6.79 14.64
N PHE A 212 13.01 6.77 14.61
CA PHE A 212 13.76 6.19 13.49
C PHE A 212 13.30 4.77 13.17
N ASP A 213 13.09 3.94 14.18
CA ASP A 213 12.68 2.54 13.99
C ASP A 213 11.31 2.41 13.33
N GLU A 214 10.36 3.31 13.68
CA GLU A 214 9.02 3.33 13.06
C GLU A 214 9.07 3.68 11.57
N VAL A 215 9.96 4.58 11.16
CA VAL A 215 10.02 5.11 9.78
C VAL A 215 11.17 4.53 8.95
N ARG A 216 12.05 3.74 9.55
CA ARG A 216 13.24 3.15 8.91
C ARG A 216 12.91 2.43 7.59
N GLY A 217 11.83 1.64 7.58
CA GLY A 217 11.39 0.94 6.37
C GLY A 217 10.96 1.89 5.25
N GLN A 218 10.26 2.96 5.60
CA GLN A 218 9.84 4.00 4.66
C GLN A 218 11.04 4.75 4.08
N ILE A 219 11.98 5.15 4.94
CA ILE A 219 13.23 5.83 4.54
C ILE A 219 14.05 4.93 3.60
N TYR A 220 14.18 3.64 3.95
CA TYR A 220 14.90 2.68 3.10
C TYR A 220 14.31 2.59 1.70
N GLN A 221 13.00 2.45 1.58
CA GLN A 221 12.33 2.38 0.27
C GLN A 221 12.54 3.65 -0.54
N GLN A 222 12.44 4.81 0.10
CA GLN A 222 12.64 6.09 -0.56
C GLN A 222 14.08 6.23 -1.06
N LEU A 223 15.09 6.07 -0.19
CA LEU A 223 16.50 6.21 -0.57
C LEU A 223 16.91 5.16 -1.61
N MET A 224 16.41 3.93 -1.50
CA MET A 224 16.67 2.89 -2.49
C MET A 224 16.12 3.29 -3.86
N ALA A 225 14.88 3.81 -3.93
CA ALA A 225 14.29 4.27 -5.19
C ALA A 225 15.08 5.44 -5.81
N GLU A 226 15.47 6.42 -5.00
CA GLU A 226 16.29 7.56 -5.42
C GLU A 226 17.64 7.10 -5.98
N LYS A 227 18.38 6.28 -5.24
CA LYS A 227 19.68 5.75 -5.66
C LYS A 227 19.59 4.86 -6.90
N GLN A 228 18.54 4.06 -7.02
CA GLN A 228 18.33 3.25 -8.23
C GLN A 228 18.03 4.13 -9.45
N ASN A 229 17.25 5.19 -9.29
CA ASN A 229 17.03 6.15 -10.37
C ASN A 229 18.31 6.86 -10.80
N ASP A 230 19.12 7.27 -9.84
CA ASP A 230 20.41 7.93 -10.13
C ASP A 230 21.38 6.98 -10.81
N ALA A 231 21.48 5.73 -10.32
CA ALA A 231 22.32 4.71 -10.94
C ALA A 231 21.86 4.39 -12.37
N TYR A 232 20.55 4.32 -12.61
CA TYR A 232 19.98 4.14 -13.95
C TYR A 232 20.32 5.30 -14.86
N THR A 233 20.09 6.53 -14.41
CA THR A 233 20.32 7.74 -15.19
C THR A 233 21.81 7.90 -15.55
N THR A 234 22.68 7.67 -14.57
CA THR A 234 24.14 7.69 -14.77
C THR A 234 24.55 6.66 -15.81
N LYS A 235 24.05 5.41 -15.65
CA LYS A 235 24.37 4.33 -16.59
C LYS A 235 23.87 4.62 -18.00
N VAL A 236 22.66 5.17 -18.15
CA VAL A 236 22.11 5.57 -19.46
C VAL A 236 22.98 6.63 -20.12
N ASN A 237 23.50 7.61 -19.37
CA ASN A 237 24.38 8.63 -19.92
C ASN A 237 25.73 8.04 -20.37
N GLU A 238 26.35 7.15 -19.57
CA GLU A 238 27.55 6.43 -19.98
C GLU A 238 27.33 5.61 -21.27
N LEU A 239 26.17 4.94 -21.38
CA LEU A 239 25.82 4.14 -22.57
C LEU A 239 25.56 5.02 -23.80
N LYS A 240 24.96 6.20 -23.61
CA LYS A 240 24.79 7.17 -24.71
C LYS A 240 26.13 7.66 -25.25
N GLU A 241 27.06 7.99 -24.34
CA GLU A 241 28.41 8.41 -24.76
C GLU A 241 29.16 7.31 -25.52
N LYS A 242 28.93 6.04 -25.14
CA LYS A 242 29.62 4.89 -25.71
C LYS A 242 29.03 4.36 -27.01
N TYR A 243 27.69 4.39 -27.14
CA TYR A 243 27.00 3.65 -28.19
C TYR A 243 26.11 4.51 -29.09
N LEU A 244 25.78 5.76 -28.69
CA LEU A 244 24.93 6.61 -29.50
C LEU A 244 25.79 7.31 -30.56
N GLU A 245 25.63 6.87 -31.80
CA GLU A 245 26.21 7.56 -32.96
C GLU A 245 25.42 8.84 -33.24
N LYS A 246 26.13 9.94 -33.56
CA LYS A 246 25.57 11.24 -33.92
C LYS A 246 25.30 11.34 -35.41
#